data_749327cc7205e5bc95d86b1ab7d06bfb
#
_entry.id   749327cc7205e5bc95d86b1ab7d06bfb
#
_cell.length_a   1.000
_cell.length_b   1.000
_cell.length_c   1.000
_cell.angle_alpha   90.00
_cell.angle_beta   90.00
_cell.angle_gamma   90.00
#
_symmetry.space_group_name_H-M   'P 1'
#
loop_
_entity.id
_entity.type
_entity.pdbx_description
1 polymer ?
#
loop_
_entity_poly.entity_id
_entity_poly.type
_entity_poly.pdbx_seq_one_letter_code
_entity_poly.pdbx_strand_id
1 'polypeptide(L)'
;GDVYKRQGETYDWDACRAVMEKHNDEVRNEQEKWNFMATPYTAAALTVPNLFHTFYYAFSGGRNPEIMKAERKVMKILEQAYESKTNCFPKTRYRAITWGGPPCYWLQFPNWLYNCWGILVIAGMDLFSGNVLIDTTDEDTMLDGIARNYETGVMRRHLTGGWQHLVEFWDEAEKFHCDMVILHDDITCKGALGLTGVILDQAKEKKTKLMMVSNDMFDHRTVSRADIRQQVNDYMYSVMQAEPLDASLLQYDDYEGW
;
A
#
# COMPACT_ATOMS: atom_id res chain seq x y z
N GLY A 1 21.19 -11.35 -21.75
CA GLY A 1 21.49 -11.93 -23.05
C GLY A 1 22.53 -13.03 -23.05
N ASP A 2 23.61 -12.87 -22.25
CA ASP A 2 24.77 -13.77 -22.31
C ASP A 2 24.52 -15.17 -21.72
N VAL A 3 23.65 -15.30 -20.72
CA VAL A 3 23.35 -16.57 -20.08
C VAL A 3 22.62 -17.50 -21.03
N TYR A 4 21.64 -17.02 -21.76
CA TYR A 4 20.90 -17.83 -22.75
C TYR A 4 21.78 -18.24 -23.93
N LYS A 5 22.64 -17.35 -24.44
CA LYS A 5 23.59 -17.68 -25.51
C LYS A 5 24.58 -18.77 -25.10
N ARG A 6 24.99 -18.81 -23.83
CA ARG A 6 25.87 -19.87 -23.31
C ARG A 6 25.16 -21.21 -23.15
N GLN A 7 23.86 -21.21 -23.04
CA GLN A 7 23.04 -22.42 -22.93
C GLN A 7 22.53 -22.93 -24.30
N GLY A 8 22.80 -22.20 -25.39
CA GLY A 8 22.31 -22.53 -26.74
C GLY A 8 20.84 -22.16 -26.95
N GLU A 9 20.23 -21.44 -26.04
CA GLU A 9 18.83 -21.01 -26.12
C GLU A 9 18.70 -19.66 -26.80
N THR A 10 17.61 -19.47 -27.52
CA THR A 10 17.20 -18.17 -28.07
C THR A 10 16.14 -17.56 -27.18
N TYR A 11 16.26 -16.24 -26.87
CA TYR A 11 15.24 -15.56 -26.10
C TYR A 11 13.94 -15.44 -26.90
N ASP A 12 12.84 -15.83 -26.27
CA ASP A 12 11.50 -15.80 -26.87
C ASP A 12 10.87 -14.41 -26.66
N TRP A 13 11.02 -13.55 -27.66
CA TRP A 13 10.48 -12.21 -27.66
C TRP A 13 8.96 -12.16 -27.76
N ASP A 14 8.34 -13.13 -28.42
CA ASP A 14 6.88 -13.18 -28.51
C ASP A 14 6.26 -13.55 -27.17
N ALA A 15 6.87 -14.50 -26.45
CA ALA A 15 6.46 -14.80 -25.09
C ALA A 15 6.69 -13.59 -24.15
N CYS A 16 7.79 -12.86 -24.30
CA CYS A 16 8.05 -11.63 -23.55
C CYS A 16 6.95 -10.60 -23.81
N ARG A 17 6.63 -10.34 -25.09
CA ARG A 17 5.57 -9.42 -25.50
C ARG A 17 4.23 -9.77 -24.87
N ALA A 18 3.84 -11.04 -24.94
CA ALA A 18 2.59 -11.51 -24.36
C ALA A 18 2.52 -11.31 -22.83
N VAL A 19 3.66 -11.41 -22.14
CA VAL A 19 3.74 -11.12 -20.69
C VAL A 19 3.63 -9.62 -20.43
N MET A 20 4.27 -8.78 -21.24
CA MET A 20 4.21 -7.32 -21.08
C MET A 20 2.81 -6.75 -21.38
N GLU A 21 2.11 -7.31 -22.35
CA GLU A 21 0.71 -6.95 -22.62
C GLU A 21 -0.19 -7.25 -21.42
N LYS A 22 -0.02 -8.43 -20.79
CA LYS A 22 -0.73 -8.74 -19.55
C LYS A 22 -0.36 -7.80 -18.42
N HIS A 23 0.92 -7.46 -18.28
CA HIS A 23 1.36 -6.45 -17.32
C HIS A 23 0.65 -5.11 -17.55
N ASN A 24 0.55 -4.66 -18.80
CA ASN A 24 -0.13 -3.41 -19.12
C ASN A 24 -1.62 -3.43 -18.75
N ASP A 25 -2.30 -4.57 -18.95
CA ASP A 25 -3.70 -4.71 -18.55
C ASP A 25 -3.84 -4.63 -17.01
N GLU A 26 -2.91 -5.22 -16.27
CA GLU A 26 -2.89 -5.14 -14.81
C GLU A 26 -2.62 -3.72 -14.32
N VAL A 27 -1.66 -3.02 -14.93
CA VAL A 27 -1.37 -1.62 -14.58
C VAL A 27 -2.60 -0.73 -14.79
N ARG A 28 -3.33 -0.92 -15.89
CA ARG A 28 -4.57 -0.16 -16.14
C ARG A 28 -5.63 -0.46 -15.09
N ASN A 29 -5.83 -1.74 -14.75
CA ASN A 29 -6.75 -2.14 -13.69
C ASN A 29 -6.37 -1.55 -12.32
N GLU A 30 -5.07 -1.56 -11.99
CA GLU A 30 -4.58 -0.94 -10.76
C GLU A 30 -4.87 0.56 -10.71
N GLN A 31 -4.58 1.29 -11.79
CA GLN A 31 -4.84 2.72 -11.87
C GLN A 31 -6.33 3.03 -11.72
N GLU A 32 -7.19 2.24 -12.33
CA GLU A 32 -8.63 2.41 -12.23
C GLU A 32 -9.14 2.07 -10.81
N LYS A 33 -8.64 1.00 -10.22
CA LYS A 33 -8.94 0.64 -8.82
C LYS A 33 -8.60 1.78 -7.87
N TRP A 34 -7.43 2.40 -8.01
CA TRP A 34 -7.03 3.54 -7.21
C TRP A 34 -7.93 4.75 -7.41
N ASN A 35 -8.42 5.01 -8.62
CA ASN A 35 -9.37 6.08 -8.88
C ASN A 35 -10.69 5.85 -8.13
N PHE A 36 -11.22 4.63 -8.10
CA PHE A 36 -12.39 4.31 -7.28
C PHE A 36 -12.12 4.48 -5.79
N MET A 37 -10.96 4.02 -5.31
CA MET A 37 -10.60 4.12 -3.90
C MET A 37 -10.39 5.57 -3.44
N ALA A 38 -10.03 6.47 -4.33
CA ALA A 38 -9.94 7.91 -4.03
C ALA A 38 -11.30 8.55 -3.77
N THR A 39 -12.40 7.94 -4.22
CA THR A 39 -13.74 8.48 -4.01
C THR A 39 -14.28 8.23 -2.60
N PRO A 40 -15.32 8.97 -2.16
CA PRO A 40 -16.04 8.66 -0.91
C PRO A 40 -16.79 7.33 -0.93
N TYR A 41 -16.95 6.72 -2.11
CA TYR A 41 -17.74 5.50 -2.32
C TYR A 41 -16.86 4.26 -2.45
N THR A 42 -15.64 4.30 -1.93
CA THR A 42 -14.76 3.15 -1.97
C THR A 42 -15.36 1.95 -1.26
N ALA A 43 -15.24 0.77 -1.87
CA ALA A 43 -15.60 -0.51 -1.28
C ALA A 43 -14.38 -1.33 -0.82
N ALA A 44 -13.17 -0.77 -0.93
CA ALA A 44 -11.95 -1.41 -0.50
C ALA A 44 -11.09 -0.47 0.35
N ALA A 45 -10.35 -1.04 1.27
CA ALA A 45 -9.30 -0.40 2.06
C ALA A 45 -7.94 -1.04 1.75
N LEU A 46 -6.87 -0.51 2.30
CA LEU A 46 -5.48 -0.94 2.06
C LEU A 46 -5.26 -2.45 2.10
N THR A 47 -5.93 -3.15 3.00
CA THR A 47 -5.77 -4.60 3.19
C THR A 47 -6.02 -5.39 1.90
N VAL A 48 -7.00 -4.98 1.09
CA VAL A 48 -7.34 -5.70 -0.16
C VAL A 48 -6.28 -5.49 -1.25
N PRO A 49 -5.91 -4.25 -1.62
CA PRO A 49 -4.83 -4.03 -2.58
C PRO A 49 -3.49 -4.63 -2.14
N ASN A 50 -3.13 -4.49 -0.87
CA ASN A 50 -1.90 -5.07 -0.33
C ASN A 50 -1.87 -6.59 -0.49
N LEU A 51 -2.97 -7.25 -0.17
CA LEU A 51 -3.04 -8.70 -0.32
C LEU A 51 -2.79 -9.13 -1.78
N PHE A 52 -3.44 -8.49 -2.74
CA PHE A 52 -3.29 -8.83 -4.15
C PHE A 52 -1.94 -8.38 -4.71
N HIS A 53 -1.53 -7.15 -4.44
CA HIS A 53 -0.29 -6.61 -5.00
C HIS A 53 0.95 -7.27 -4.40
N THR A 54 1.08 -7.27 -3.07
CA THR A 54 2.30 -7.72 -2.41
C THR A 54 2.44 -9.23 -2.42
N PHE A 55 1.39 -9.95 -2.01
CA PHE A 55 1.50 -11.38 -1.81
C PHE A 55 1.33 -12.19 -3.08
N TYR A 56 0.51 -11.75 -4.01
CA TYR A 56 0.23 -12.52 -5.21
C TYR A 56 1.05 -12.09 -6.42
N TYR A 57 1.29 -10.80 -6.63
CA TYR A 57 2.11 -10.35 -7.75
C TYR A 57 3.60 -10.41 -7.46
N ALA A 58 4.04 -9.89 -6.33
CA ALA A 58 5.46 -9.83 -6.00
C ALA A 58 6.05 -11.20 -5.67
N PHE A 59 5.32 -12.04 -4.94
CA PHE A 59 5.86 -13.29 -4.40
C PHE A 59 5.43 -14.56 -5.14
N SER A 60 4.32 -14.56 -5.88
CA SER A 60 3.85 -15.75 -6.60
C SER A 60 4.25 -15.81 -8.08
N GLY A 61 5.12 -14.90 -8.52
CA GLY A 61 5.52 -14.81 -9.92
C GLY A 61 4.47 -14.21 -10.85
N GLY A 62 3.49 -13.54 -10.28
CA GLY A 62 2.49 -12.73 -10.97
C GLY A 62 1.50 -13.51 -11.85
N ARG A 63 0.43 -12.88 -12.23
CA ARG A 63 -0.45 -13.25 -13.37
C ARG A 63 -1.08 -14.63 -13.33
N ASN A 64 -1.25 -15.16 -12.11
CA ASN A 64 -2.06 -16.35 -11.93
C ASN A 64 -3.51 -16.04 -12.36
N PRO A 65 -4.11 -16.82 -13.29
CA PRO A 65 -5.46 -16.56 -13.80
C PRO A 65 -6.55 -16.49 -12.72
N GLU A 66 -6.41 -17.23 -11.63
CA GLU A 66 -7.39 -17.21 -10.53
C GLU A 66 -7.30 -15.90 -9.72
N ILE A 67 -6.10 -15.35 -9.55
CA ILE A 67 -5.89 -14.06 -8.90
C ILE A 67 -6.46 -12.95 -9.76
N MET A 68 -6.19 -12.95 -11.06
CA MET A 68 -6.78 -11.99 -12.01
C MET A 68 -8.31 -12.06 -12.02
N LYS A 69 -8.88 -13.25 -11.86
CA LYS A 69 -10.33 -13.42 -11.73
C LYS A 69 -10.87 -12.84 -10.43
N ALA A 70 -10.14 -12.98 -9.33
CA ALA A 70 -10.51 -12.37 -8.05
C ALA A 70 -10.43 -10.84 -8.12
N GLU A 71 -9.39 -10.28 -8.74
CA GLU A 71 -9.27 -8.84 -8.96
C GLU A 71 -10.41 -8.26 -9.79
N ARG A 72 -10.79 -8.91 -10.89
CA ARG A 72 -11.96 -8.50 -11.67
C ARG A 72 -13.25 -8.48 -10.85
N LYS A 73 -13.36 -9.33 -9.82
CA LYS A 73 -14.50 -9.26 -8.88
C LYS A 73 -14.41 -8.05 -7.96
N VAL A 74 -13.21 -7.75 -7.47
CA VAL A 74 -12.99 -6.54 -6.65
C VAL A 74 -13.31 -5.29 -7.46
N MET A 75 -12.85 -5.20 -8.71
CA MET A 75 -13.19 -4.08 -9.61
C MET A 75 -14.69 -3.90 -9.76
N LYS A 76 -15.44 -4.97 -10.02
CA LYS A 76 -16.91 -4.90 -10.13
C LYS A 76 -17.57 -4.40 -8.84
N ILE A 77 -17.06 -4.78 -7.68
CA ILE A 77 -17.57 -4.30 -6.39
C ILE A 77 -17.31 -2.79 -6.25
N LEU A 78 -16.13 -2.32 -6.63
CA LEU A 78 -15.77 -0.89 -6.60
C LEU A 78 -16.64 -0.09 -7.57
N GLU A 79 -16.82 -0.56 -8.81
CA GLU A 79 -17.70 0.04 -9.81
C GLU A 79 -19.14 0.16 -9.29
N GLN A 80 -19.71 -0.93 -8.77
CA GLN A 80 -21.06 -0.96 -8.22
C GLN A 80 -21.24 0.00 -7.04
N ALA A 81 -20.26 0.07 -6.14
CA ALA A 81 -20.29 1.02 -5.02
C ALA A 81 -20.27 2.46 -5.52
N TYR A 82 -19.43 2.76 -6.50
CA TYR A 82 -19.34 4.08 -7.12
C TYR A 82 -20.63 4.48 -7.86
N GLU A 83 -21.17 3.61 -8.69
CA GLU A 83 -22.41 3.85 -9.45
C GLU A 83 -23.62 4.05 -8.52
N SER A 84 -23.73 3.22 -7.48
CA SER A 84 -24.81 3.31 -6.49
C SER A 84 -24.59 4.39 -5.45
N LYS A 85 -23.43 5.07 -5.46
CA LYS A 85 -23.00 6.04 -4.44
C LYS A 85 -23.09 5.48 -3.02
N THR A 86 -22.72 4.22 -2.86
CA THR A 86 -22.79 3.52 -1.58
C THR A 86 -21.50 3.76 -0.79
N ASN A 87 -21.63 4.33 0.41
CA ASN A 87 -20.51 4.41 1.35
C ASN A 87 -20.37 3.06 2.09
N CYS A 88 -19.38 2.25 1.68
CA CYS A 88 -19.11 0.95 2.29
C CYS A 88 -18.37 1.03 3.64
N PHE A 89 -17.84 2.20 3.98
CA PHE A 89 -17.16 2.47 5.26
C PHE A 89 -17.84 3.62 6.03
N PRO A 90 -19.08 3.43 6.51
CA PRO A 90 -19.86 4.52 7.10
C PRO A 90 -19.33 5.03 8.44
N LYS A 91 -18.44 4.28 9.10
CA LYS A 91 -17.81 4.68 10.37
C LYS A 91 -16.55 5.52 10.18
N THR A 92 -16.16 5.84 8.94
CA THR A 92 -14.94 6.62 8.65
C THR A 92 -15.03 8.01 9.26
N ARG A 93 -14.09 8.32 10.14
CA ARG A 93 -13.84 9.66 10.69
C ARG A 93 -12.60 10.28 10.08
N TYR A 94 -11.60 9.44 9.80
CA TYR A 94 -10.30 9.85 9.28
C TYR A 94 -9.89 8.91 8.16
N ARG A 95 -9.46 9.48 7.04
CA ARG A 95 -8.82 8.75 5.95
C ARG A 95 -7.32 8.83 6.14
N ALA A 96 -6.63 7.72 6.04
CA ALA A 96 -5.20 7.65 6.28
C ALA A 96 -4.43 7.00 5.14
N ILE A 97 -3.20 7.48 4.95
CA ILE A 97 -2.16 6.83 4.15
C ILE A 97 -1.02 6.40 5.07
N THR A 98 -0.33 5.31 4.74
CA THR A 98 0.78 4.79 5.55
C THR A 98 2.13 4.95 4.87
N TRP A 99 3.16 5.24 5.66
CA TRP A 99 4.56 5.18 5.28
C TRP A 99 5.30 4.18 6.16
N GLY A 100 6.19 3.37 5.58
CA GLY A 100 6.97 2.35 6.30
C GLY A 100 6.29 0.99 6.36
N GLY A 101 7.00 0.02 6.90
CA GLY A 101 6.54 -1.36 7.01
C GLY A 101 5.58 -1.58 8.17
N PRO A 102 4.31 -1.92 7.91
CA PRO A 102 3.36 -2.22 8.97
C PRO A 102 3.71 -3.54 9.67
N PRO A 103 3.16 -3.79 10.88
CA PRO A 103 3.41 -5.04 11.60
C PRO A 103 2.76 -6.22 10.86
N CYS A 104 3.55 -6.99 10.09
CA CYS A 104 3.07 -8.10 9.28
C CYS A 104 2.48 -9.26 10.11
N TYR A 105 2.85 -9.36 11.38
CA TYR A 105 2.25 -10.32 12.32
C TYR A 105 0.85 -9.90 12.81
N TRP A 106 0.37 -8.72 12.42
CA TRP A 106 -0.96 -8.23 12.78
C TRP A 106 -1.72 -7.70 11.56
N LEU A 107 -2.14 -8.61 10.68
CA LEU A 107 -2.88 -8.29 9.46
C LEU A 107 -4.22 -7.58 9.72
N GLN A 108 -4.78 -7.74 10.93
CA GLN A 108 -6.03 -7.10 11.34
C GLN A 108 -5.83 -5.65 11.84
N PHE A 109 -4.59 -5.15 11.91
CA PHE A 109 -4.31 -3.80 12.39
C PHE A 109 -5.15 -2.71 11.69
N PRO A 110 -5.25 -2.65 10.35
CA PRO A 110 -6.11 -1.67 9.68
C PRO A 110 -7.60 -1.82 10.02
N ASN A 111 -8.08 -3.05 10.19
CA ASN A 111 -9.46 -3.31 10.58
C ASN A 111 -9.73 -2.87 12.03
N TRP A 112 -8.77 -3.08 12.93
CA TRP A 112 -8.85 -2.58 14.29
C TRP A 112 -8.87 -1.05 14.33
N LEU A 113 -8.00 -0.37 13.58
CA LEU A 113 -8.00 1.09 13.45
C LEU A 113 -9.36 1.63 13.00
N TYR A 114 -9.96 0.98 12.01
CA TYR A 114 -11.27 1.38 11.50
C TYR A 114 -12.38 1.14 12.52
N ASN A 115 -12.45 -0.03 13.11
CA ASN A 115 -13.53 -0.39 14.02
C ASN A 115 -13.43 0.34 15.37
N CYS A 116 -12.24 0.50 15.90
CA CYS A 116 -12.01 1.17 17.18
C CYS A 116 -12.08 2.69 17.07
N TRP A 117 -11.45 3.27 16.05
CA TRP A 117 -11.23 4.71 15.95
C TRP A 117 -11.87 5.39 14.75
N GLY A 118 -12.36 4.64 13.77
CA GLY A 118 -12.87 5.16 12.50
C GLY A 118 -11.76 5.62 11.55
N ILE A 119 -10.55 5.10 11.69
CA ILE A 119 -9.43 5.40 10.80
C ILE A 119 -9.47 4.40 9.63
N LEU A 120 -9.83 4.88 8.46
CA LEU A 120 -9.81 4.10 7.22
C LEU A 120 -8.46 4.27 6.54
N VAL A 121 -7.62 3.25 6.59
CA VAL A 121 -6.36 3.20 5.86
C VAL A 121 -6.65 2.86 4.40
N ILE A 122 -6.46 3.84 3.51
CA ILE A 122 -6.78 3.71 2.09
C ILE A 122 -5.60 3.17 1.30
N ALA A 123 -4.41 3.69 1.56
CA ALA A 123 -3.22 3.45 0.76
C ALA A 123 -1.95 3.37 1.61
N GLY A 124 -0.89 2.88 1.03
CA GLY A 124 0.44 2.88 1.61
C GLY A 124 1.49 3.13 0.54
N MET A 125 2.66 3.58 0.95
CA MET A 125 3.74 3.97 0.05
C MET A 125 4.16 2.90 -0.97
N ASP A 126 3.94 1.63 -0.64
CA ASP A 126 4.40 0.50 -1.46
C ASP A 126 3.48 0.19 -2.65
N LEU A 127 2.30 0.78 -2.69
CA LEU A 127 1.26 0.39 -3.63
C LEU A 127 1.36 1.08 -5.00
N PHE A 128 2.16 2.14 -5.10
CA PHE A 128 2.26 2.96 -6.31
C PHE A 128 3.52 2.66 -7.13
N SER A 129 4.27 1.65 -6.74
CA SER A 129 5.51 1.27 -7.41
C SER A 129 5.26 0.25 -8.53
N GLY A 130 6.06 0.35 -9.60
CA GLY A 130 6.02 -0.63 -10.67
C GLY A 130 4.81 -0.51 -11.61
N ASN A 131 4.15 0.64 -11.66
CA ASN A 131 2.95 0.89 -12.47
C ASN A 131 3.25 1.61 -13.79
N VAL A 132 4.32 1.21 -14.47
CA VAL A 132 4.71 1.76 -15.79
C VAL A 132 4.11 0.92 -16.89
N LEU A 133 3.41 1.56 -17.82
CA LEU A 133 2.98 0.92 -19.07
C LEU A 133 4.20 0.70 -19.95
N ILE A 134 4.33 -0.52 -20.46
CA ILE A 134 5.44 -0.96 -21.30
C ILE A 134 5.01 -0.92 -22.75
N ASP A 135 5.76 -0.18 -23.58
CA ASP A 135 5.56 -0.21 -25.03
C ASP A 135 6.04 -1.54 -25.59
N THR A 136 5.13 -2.28 -26.21
CA THR A 136 5.39 -3.63 -26.75
C THR A 136 5.63 -3.62 -28.24
N THR A 137 5.93 -2.47 -28.85
CA THR A 137 6.11 -2.31 -30.30
C THR A 137 7.30 -3.13 -30.82
N ASP A 138 8.43 -3.04 -30.14
CA ASP A 138 9.65 -3.77 -30.48
C ASP A 138 10.43 -4.22 -29.23
N GLU A 139 11.57 -4.88 -29.44
CA GLU A 139 12.39 -5.46 -28.37
C GLU A 139 13.03 -4.37 -27.51
N ASP A 140 13.49 -3.29 -28.11
CA ASP A 140 14.19 -2.21 -27.42
C ASP A 140 13.21 -1.39 -26.56
N THR A 141 12.02 -1.09 -27.07
CA THR A 141 10.97 -0.40 -26.31
C THR A 141 10.47 -1.23 -25.14
N MET A 142 10.35 -2.58 -25.32
CA MET A 142 10.03 -3.47 -24.22
C MET A 142 11.09 -3.48 -23.13
N LEU A 143 12.38 -3.56 -23.50
CA LEU A 143 13.49 -3.52 -22.53
C LEU A 143 13.57 -2.20 -21.78
N ASP A 144 13.41 -1.07 -22.47
CA ASP A 144 13.38 0.25 -21.85
C ASP A 144 12.20 0.36 -20.85
N GLY A 145 11.03 -0.09 -21.25
CA GLY A 145 9.84 -0.12 -20.39
C GLY A 145 10.02 -1.00 -19.14
N ILE A 146 10.61 -2.17 -19.29
CA ILE A 146 10.94 -3.07 -18.18
C ILE A 146 11.93 -2.38 -17.23
N ALA A 147 12.97 -1.75 -17.76
CA ALA A 147 13.97 -1.04 -16.96
C ALA A 147 13.33 0.10 -16.17
N ARG A 148 12.49 0.91 -16.81
CA ARG A 148 11.74 1.99 -16.15
C ARG A 148 10.80 1.47 -15.06
N ASN A 149 10.13 0.36 -15.31
CA ASN A 149 9.27 -0.26 -14.31
C ASN A 149 10.06 -0.69 -13.06
N TYR A 150 11.28 -1.20 -13.25
CA TYR A 150 12.19 -1.49 -12.13
C TYR A 150 12.66 -0.23 -11.40
N GLU A 151 12.93 0.86 -12.11
CA GLU A 151 13.34 2.13 -11.50
C GLU A 151 12.24 2.77 -10.65
N THR A 152 10.98 2.51 -10.98
CA THR A 152 9.84 2.99 -10.20
C THR A 152 9.51 2.11 -8.99
N GLY A 153 10.18 0.98 -8.84
CA GLY A 153 9.98 0.08 -7.70
C GLY A 153 10.39 0.72 -6.37
N VAL A 154 9.64 0.46 -5.31
CA VAL A 154 9.83 1.03 -3.96
C VAL A 154 11.28 0.92 -3.47
N MET A 155 11.85 -0.26 -3.56
CA MET A 155 13.22 -0.50 -3.08
C MET A 155 14.24 0.34 -3.83
N ARG A 156 14.08 0.52 -5.14
CA ARG A 156 14.97 1.35 -5.94
C ARG A 156 14.84 2.82 -5.57
N ARG A 157 13.64 3.32 -5.39
CA ARG A 157 13.36 4.71 -4.99
C ARG A 157 13.95 5.04 -3.63
N HIS A 158 13.88 4.14 -2.67
CA HIS A 158 14.53 4.29 -1.36
C HIS A 158 16.06 4.38 -1.49
N LEU A 159 16.67 3.56 -2.35
CA LEU A 159 18.11 3.54 -2.55
C LEU A 159 18.66 4.77 -3.29
N THR A 160 17.83 5.45 -4.07
CA THR A 160 18.21 6.65 -4.83
C THR A 160 17.96 7.97 -4.10
N GLY A 161 17.80 7.93 -2.76
CA GLY A 161 17.68 9.12 -1.92
C GLY A 161 16.24 9.49 -1.53
N GLY A 162 15.25 8.78 -2.03
CA GLY A 162 13.87 8.83 -1.52
C GLY A 162 13.05 10.09 -1.83
N TRP A 163 13.63 11.16 -2.41
CA TRP A 163 12.93 12.42 -2.63
C TRP A 163 11.71 12.28 -3.56
N GLN A 164 11.87 11.57 -4.66
CA GLN A 164 10.76 11.34 -5.59
C GLN A 164 9.63 10.58 -4.91
N HIS A 165 9.96 9.60 -4.10
CA HIS A 165 9.00 8.82 -3.36
C HIS A 165 8.24 9.65 -2.31
N LEU A 166 8.93 10.59 -1.65
CA LEU A 166 8.28 11.54 -0.73
C LEU A 166 7.30 12.47 -1.45
N VAL A 167 7.67 12.98 -2.63
CA VAL A 167 6.77 13.83 -3.43
C VAL A 167 5.51 13.03 -3.78
N GLU A 168 5.67 11.85 -4.36
CA GLU A 168 4.56 10.99 -4.74
C GLU A 168 3.69 10.59 -3.54
N PHE A 169 4.28 10.31 -2.40
CA PHE A 169 3.55 10.00 -1.18
C PHE A 169 2.60 11.12 -0.76
N TRP A 170 3.06 12.37 -0.80
CA TRP A 170 2.21 13.51 -0.46
C TRP A 170 1.17 13.81 -1.54
N ASP A 171 1.50 13.64 -2.82
CA ASP A 171 0.55 13.76 -3.92
C ASP A 171 -0.56 12.72 -3.80
N GLU A 172 -0.22 11.48 -3.41
CA GLU A 172 -1.19 10.43 -3.15
C GLU A 172 -2.03 10.70 -1.89
N ALA A 173 -1.43 11.23 -0.83
CA ALA A 173 -2.17 11.64 0.35
C ALA A 173 -3.25 12.69 0.01
N GLU A 174 -2.94 13.62 -0.88
CA GLU A 174 -3.88 14.62 -1.38
C GLU A 174 -4.95 13.98 -2.29
N LYS A 175 -4.54 13.16 -3.26
CA LYS A 175 -5.43 12.43 -4.18
C LYS A 175 -6.48 11.59 -3.43
N PHE A 176 -6.06 10.90 -2.38
CA PHE A 176 -6.94 10.07 -1.56
C PHE A 176 -7.69 10.86 -0.48
N HIS A 177 -7.54 12.18 -0.44
CA HIS A 177 -8.16 13.04 0.57
C HIS A 177 -7.87 12.56 2.00
N CYS A 178 -6.58 12.29 2.29
CA CYS A 178 -6.17 11.78 3.58
C CYS A 178 -6.14 12.89 4.63
N ASP A 179 -6.79 12.65 5.77
CA ASP A 179 -6.80 13.56 6.93
C ASP A 179 -5.55 13.40 7.79
N MET A 180 -4.92 12.23 7.69
CA MET A 180 -3.75 11.88 8.49
C MET A 180 -2.81 10.91 7.79
N VAL A 181 -1.58 10.89 8.29
CA VAL A 181 -0.52 9.94 7.92
C VAL A 181 -0.24 9.02 9.11
N ILE A 182 -0.06 7.74 8.83
CA ILE A 182 0.49 6.77 9.79
C ILE A 182 1.90 6.45 9.35
N LEU A 183 2.88 6.87 10.16
CA LEU A 183 4.29 6.57 9.94
C LEU A 183 4.67 5.33 10.76
N HIS A 184 4.93 4.23 10.08
CA HIS A 184 5.49 3.03 10.70
C HIS A 184 7.00 3.21 10.89
N ASP A 185 7.39 3.45 12.13
CA ASP A 185 8.78 3.59 12.55
C ASP A 185 9.36 2.18 12.79
N ASP A 186 9.53 1.45 11.68
CA ASP A 186 9.99 0.06 11.72
C ASP A 186 11.48 -0.02 12.02
N ILE A 187 11.82 -0.54 13.21
CA ILE A 187 13.19 -0.66 13.70
C ILE A 187 14.10 -1.52 12.81
N THR A 188 13.53 -2.34 11.93
CA THR A 188 14.28 -3.21 11.02
C THR A 188 14.61 -2.54 9.69
N CYS A 189 13.91 -1.45 9.32
CA CYS A 189 14.08 -0.78 8.04
C CYS A 189 14.75 0.58 8.15
N LYS A 190 16.09 0.62 8.09
CA LYS A 190 16.86 1.87 8.14
C LYS A 190 16.54 2.83 6.99
N GLY A 191 16.11 2.32 5.85
CA GLY A 191 15.72 3.15 4.70
C GLY A 191 14.47 3.99 5.01
N ALA A 192 13.45 3.37 5.59
CA ALA A 192 12.24 4.07 6.00
C ALA A 192 12.50 5.02 7.19
N LEU A 193 13.24 4.55 8.20
CA LEU A 193 13.63 5.36 9.38
C LEU A 193 14.43 6.60 9.01
N GLY A 194 15.32 6.51 8.01
CA GLY A 194 16.17 7.63 7.61
C GLY A 194 15.40 8.85 7.12
N LEU A 195 14.15 8.71 6.71
CA LEU A 195 13.29 9.79 6.24
C LEU A 195 12.29 10.30 7.30
N THR A 196 12.24 9.68 8.48
CA THR A 196 11.28 10.03 9.55
C THR A 196 11.29 11.51 9.88
N GLY A 197 12.48 12.12 10.10
CA GLY A 197 12.59 13.56 10.39
C GLY A 197 12.03 14.45 9.28
N VAL A 198 12.30 14.09 8.02
CA VAL A 198 11.81 14.85 6.87
C VAL A 198 10.29 14.76 6.75
N ILE A 199 9.72 13.57 6.92
CA ILE A 199 8.26 13.37 6.87
C ILE A 199 7.56 14.13 8.00
N LEU A 200 8.13 14.14 9.20
CA LEU A 200 7.63 14.90 10.34
C LEU A 200 7.60 16.41 10.06
N ASP A 201 8.66 16.94 9.46
CA ASP A 201 8.71 18.38 9.13
C ASP A 201 7.74 18.73 7.99
N GLN A 202 7.67 17.90 6.96
CA GLN A 202 6.70 18.07 5.87
C GLN A 202 5.25 17.97 6.36
N ALA A 203 4.96 17.07 7.29
CA ALA A 203 3.62 16.97 7.90
C ALA A 203 3.24 18.25 8.65
N LYS A 204 4.19 18.86 9.37
CA LYS A 204 3.97 20.16 10.04
C LYS A 204 3.70 21.27 9.04
N GLU A 205 4.51 21.38 7.98
CA GLU A 205 4.34 22.37 6.91
C GLU A 205 2.98 22.24 6.22
N LYS A 206 2.59 21.01 5.90
CA LYS A 206 1.29 20.69 5.29
C LYS A 206 0.12 20.74 6.27
N LYS A 207 0.37 20.90 7.57
CA LYS A 207 -0.63 20.85 8.65
C LYS A 207 -1.43 19.54 8.67
N THR A 208 -0.81 18.46 8.20
CA THR A 208 -1.38 17.12 8.20
C THR A 208 -1.10 16.45 9.53
N LYS A 209 -2.09 15.76 10.09
CA LYS A 209 -1.91 14.97 11.31
C LYS A 209 -1.01 13.76 11.01
N LEU A 210 0.03 13.55 11.82
CA LEU A 210 0.93 12.42 11.68
C LEU A 210 0.98 11.63 12.98
N MET A 211 0.59 10.36 12.88
CA MET A 211 0.69 9.38 13.95
C MET A 211 1.91 8.50 13.68
N MET A 212 2.88 8.52 14.58
CA MET A 212 4.02 7.62 14.53
C MET A 212 3.73 6.38 15.34
N VAL A 213 3.95 5.21 14.73
CA VAL A 213 3.78 3.89 15.35
C VAL A 213 5.10 3.14 15.26
N SER A 214 5.82 3.07 16.38
CA SER A 214 7.03 2.27 16.44
C SER A 214 6.67 0.78 16.46
N ASN A 215 7.22 0.02 15.52
CA ASN A 215 6.98 -1.40 15.39
C ASN A 215 8.22 -2.14 14.88
N ASP A 216 8.19 -3.44 15.00
CA ASP A 216 9.00 -4.37 14.21
C ASP A 216 8.08 -5.00 13.17
N MET A 217 8.51 -5.06 11.91
CA MET A 217 7.67 -5.58 10.84
C MET A 217 7.32 -7.07 11.06
N PHE A 218 8.21 -7.84 11.66
CA PHE A 218 8.08 -9.30 11.71
C PHE A 218 8.07 -9.90 13.12
N ASP A 219 8.75 -9.27 14.09
CA ASP A 219 8.90 -9.85 15.42
C ASP A 219 8.05 -9.15 16.48
N HIS A 220 6.93 -9.78 16.80
CA HIS A 220 5.99 -9.30 17.83
C HIS A 220 6.58 -9.31 19.26
N ARG A 221 7.73 -9.95 19.48
CA ARG A 221 8.41 -9.96 20.77
C ARG A 221 9.17 -8.66 21.03
N THR A 222 9.57 -7.96 19.95
CA THR A 222 10.24 -6.66 20.04
C THR A 222 9.25 -5.54 20.35
N VAL A 223 8.13 -5.52 19.63
CA VAL A 223 7.01 -4.61 19.86
C VAL A 223 5.73 -5.42 19.76
N SER A 224 5.00 -5.53 20.85
CA SER A 224 3.77 -6.33 20.88
C SER A 224 2.58 -5.61 20.27
N ARG A 225 1.53 -6.35 19.94
CA ARG A 225 0.24 -5.75 19.53
C ARG A 225 -0.33 -4.81 20.60
N ALA A 226 -0.12 -5.15 21.88
CA ALA A 226 -0.54 -4.31 23.01
C ALA A 226 0.20 -2.96 23.01
N ASP A 227 1.52 -2.96 22.76
CA ASP A 227 2.31 -1.74 22.67
C ASP A 227 1.85 -0.86 21.50
N ILE A 228 1.56 -1.47 20.34
CA ILE A 228 1.04 -0.75 19.18
C ILE A 228 -0.34 -0.14 19.50
N ARG A 229 -1.26 -0.90 20.11
CA ARG A 229 -2.56 -0.38 20.55
C ARG A 229 -2.40 0.80 21.49
N GLN A 230 -1.50 0.70 22.46
CA GLN A 230 -1.25 1.76 23.42
C GLN A 230 -0.75 3.04 22.71
N GLN A 231 0.22 2.93 21.80
CA GLN A 231 0.72 4.08 21.04
C GLN A 231 -0.40 4.79 20.25
N VAL A 232 -1.25 4.00 19.57
CA VAL A 232 -2.40 4.54 18.83
C VAL A 232 -3.41 5.18 19.77
N ASN A 233 -3.78 4.51 20.86
CA ASN A 233 -4.74 5.03 21.84
C ASN A 233 -4.24 6.37 22.45
N ASP A 234 -2.97 6.43 22.83
CA ASP A 234 -2.37 7.64 23.38
C ASP A 234 -2.39 8.80 22.38
N TYR A 235 -2.07 8.52 21.11
CA TYR A 235 -2.16 9.53 20.05
C TYR A 235 -3.60 10.01 19.84
N MET A 236 -4.55 9.09 19.75
CA MET A 236 -5.95 9.44 19.51
C MET A 236 -6.55 10.27 20.66
N TYR A 237 -6.23 9.93 21.90
CA TYR A 237 -6.69 10.70 23.04
C TYR A 237 -5.97 12.05 23.17
N SER A 238 -4.63 12.07 23.07
CA SER A 238 -3.85 13.27 23.40
C SER A 238 -3.77 14.27 22.24
N VAL A 239 -3.62 13.78 21.00
CA VAL A 239 -3.41 14.65 19.83
C VAL A 239 -4.71 14.89 19.07
N MET A 240 -5.47 13.81 18.80
CA MET A 240 -6.72 13.91 18.06
C MET A 240 -7.89 14.33 18.94
N GLN A 241 -7.77 14.22 20.27
CA GLN A 241 -8.84 14.47 21.25
C GLN A 241 -10.12 13.73 20.88
N ALA A 242 -9.98 12.50 20.44
CA ALA A 242 -11.06 11.66 19.93
C ALA A 242 -11.47 10.60 20.97
N GLU A 243 -12.75 10.29 21.00
CA GLU A 243 -13.27 9.13 21.72
C GLU A 243 -13.36 7.93 20.78
N PRO A 244 -13.11 6.70 21.28
CA PRO A 244 -13.24 5.50 20.46
C PRO A 244 -14.68 5.29 19.99
N LEU A 245 -14.85 4.71 18.80
CA LEU A 245 -16.15 4.28 18.29
C LEU A 245 -16.68 3.08 19.07
N ASP A 246 -15.74 2.24 19.49
CA ASP A 246 -16.00 1.04 20.28
C ASP A 246 -14.90 0.86 21.32
N ALA A 247 -15.22 1.24 22.56
CA ALA A 247 -14.27 1.17 23.67
C ALA A 247 -13.89 -0.28 24.05
N SER A 248 -14.71 -1.27 23.71
CA SER A 248 -14.39 -2.68 23.95
C SER A 248 -13.18 -3.17 23.16
N LEU A 249 -12.87 -2.47 22.05
CA LEU A 249 -11.74 -2.79 21.18
C LEU A 249 -10.39 -2.19 21.64
N LEU A 250 -10.38 -1.29 22.62
CA LEU A 250 -9.15 -0.63 23.09
C LEU A 250 -8.10 -1.63 23.59
N GLN A 251 -8.55 -2.72 24.21
CA GLN A 251 -7.69 -3.79 24.74
C GLN A 251 -7.90 -5.13 24.03
N TYR A 252 -8.70 -5.12 22.94
CA TYR A 252 -9.01 -6.35 22.23
C TYR A 252 -7.75 -6.97 21.61
N ASP A 253 -7.50 -8.23 21.95
CA ASP A 253 -6.44 -9.02 21.36
C ASP A 253 -7.02 -10.20 20.58
N ASP A 254 -6.87 -10.13 19.25
CA ASP A 254 -7.31 -11.16 18.32
C ASP A 254 -6.36 -12.37 18.26
N TYR A 255 -5.27 -12.34 19.03
CA TYR A 255 -4.29 -13.45 19.09
C TYR A 255 -4.81 -14.65 19.92
N GLU A 256 -5.68 -14.42 20.87
CA GLU A 256 -6.21 -15.49 21.74
C GLU A 256 -7.27 -16.36 21.06
N GLY A 257 -7.58 -16.13 19.80
CA GLY A 257 -8.61 -16.83 19.03
C GLY A 257 -8.11 -17.89 18.04
N TRP A 258 -6.81 -18.25 18.07
CA TRP A 258 -6.21 -19.25 17.18
C TRP A 258 -5.67 -20.45 17.96
#